data_f3d718177e007ef937e99469e799a0a4
#
_entry.id   f3d718177e007ef937e99469e799a0a4
#
_cell.length_a   1.000
_cell.length_b   1.000
_cell.length_c   1.000
_cell.angle_alpha   90.00
_cell.angle_beta   90.00
_cell.angle_gamma   90.00
#
_symmetry.space_group_name_H-M   'P 1'
#
loop_
_entity.id
_entity.type
_entity.pdbx_description
1 polymer ?
#
loop_
_entity_poly.entity_id
_entity_poly.type
_entity_poly.pdbx_seq_one_letter_code
_entity_poly.pdbx_strand_id
1 'polypeptide(L)'
;MGLLRRPAFLAAATTCAIVALYFALVAGRAFIFIGQDDAVARVLGVAMLVLPAIGVWWLAHEWRTGTVVQRMADELEREGRLPIHDGETDERGKLTESAQVAVFEVARRHVDDQPDDWAAWFHVAYAYEASGDRAMARKSLRHAGDLYRQAKRAARNVA
;
A
#
# COMPACT_ATOMS: atom_id res chain seq x y z
N MET A 1 18.88 -5.57 -12.63
CA MET A 1 18.31 -5.45 -14.00
C MET A 1 17.24 -6.50 -14.35
N GLY A 2 16.60 -7.20 -13.40
CA GLY A 2 15.66 -8.30 -13.64
C GLY A 2 14.15 -7.97 -13.56
N LEU A 3 13.76 -6.83 -13.00
CA LEU A 3 12.34 -6.48 -12.77
C LEU A 3 11.58 -6.13 -14.06
N LEU A 4 12.25 -5.52 -15.05
CA LEU A 4 11.64 -5.13 -16.33
C LEU A 4 11.27 -6.32 -17.26
N ARG A 5 11.74 -7.54 -16.94
CA ARG A 5 11.45 -8.75 -17.73
C ARG A 5 10.30 -9.60 -17.19
N ARG A 6 9.69 -9.24 -16.08
CA ARG A 6 8.53 -10.00 -15.57
C ARG A 6 7.28 -9.60 -16.38
N PRO A 7 6.59 -10.55 -17.02
CA PRO A 7 5.44 -10.25 -17.89
C PRO A 7 4.33 -9.51 -17.12
N ALA A 8 4.17 -9.76 -15.83
CA ALA A 8 3.24 -9.05 -14.97
C ALA A 8 3.58 -7.55 -14.81
N PHE A 9 4.88 -7.20 -14.71
CA PHE A 9 5.31 -5.80 -14.62
C PHE A 9 5.06 -5.06 -15.93
N LEU A 10 5.36 -5.69 -17.07
CA LEU A 10 5.10 -5.11 -18.38
C LEU A 10 3.60 -4.91 -18.61
N ALA A 11 2.76 -5.89 -18.25
CA ALA A 11 1.31 -5.76 -18.34
C ALA A 11 0.79 -4.61 -17.48
N ALA A 12 1.23 -4.50 -16.23
CA ALA A 12 0.85 -3.40 -15.34
C ALA A 12 1.31 -2.05 -15.88
N ALA A 13 2.55 -1.93 -16.34
CA ALA A 13 3.09 -0.70 -16.92
C ALA A 13 2.32 -0.26 -18.18
N THR A 14 2.01 -1.22 -19.06
CA THR A 14 1.21 -0.95 -20.28
C THR A 14 -0.20 -0.47 -19.91
N THR A 15 -0.85 -1.12 -18.96
CA THR A 15 -2.18 -0.69 -18.49
C THR A 15 -2.15 0.71 -17.90
N CYS A 16 -1.16 1.01 -17.06
CA CYS A 16 -0.98 2.36 -16.50
C CYS A 16 -0.74 3.41 -17.60
N ALA A 17 0.07 3.09 -18.61
CA ALA A 17 0.34 3.98 -19.73
C ALA A 17 -0.94 4.28 -20.56
N ILE A 18 -1.74 3.25 -20.83
CA ILE A 18 -3.02 3.40 -21.55
C ILE A 18 -3.99 4.28 -20.76
N VAL A 19 -4.12 4.06 -19.45
CA VAL A 19 -4.99 4.86 -18.58
C VAL A 19 -4.51 6.31 -18.49
N ALA A 20 -3.20 6.52 -18.36
CA ALA A 20 -2.63 7.86 -18.35
C ALA A 20 -2.86 8.62 -19.67
N LEU A 21 -2.68 7.93 -20.81
CA LEU A 21 -2.99 8.49 -22.12
C LEU A 21 -4.47 8.84 -22.25
N TYR A 22 -5.36 7.95 -21.82
CA TYR A 22 -6.80 8.21 -21.82
C TYR A 22 -7.14 9.46 -20.99
N PHE A 23 -6.60 9.60 -19.78
CA PHE A 23 -6.82 10.77 -18.95
C PHE A 23 -6.26 12.06 -19.58
N ALA A 24 -5.11 11.99 -20.24
CA ALA A 24 -4.55 13.13 -20.96
C ALA A 24 -5.46 13.60 -22.11
N LEU A 25 -6.02 12.65 -22.86
CA LEU A 25 -6.97 12.95 -23.94
C LEU A 25 -8.28 13.56 -23.41
N VAL A 26 -8.83 13.00 -22.33
CA VAL A 26 -10.05 13.53 -21.69
C VAL A 26 -9.79 14.94 -21.13
N ALA A 27 -8.67 15.16 -20.47
CA ALA A 27 -8.30 16.48 -19.96
C ALA A 27 -8.14 17.50 -21.11
N GLY A 28 -7.48 17.11 -22.20
CA GLY A 28 -7.35 17.98 -23.37
C GLY A 28 -8.70 18.42 -23.95
N ARG A 29 -9.65 17.49 -24.04
CA ARG A 29 -11.02 17.81 -24.47
C ARG A 29 -11.76 18.71 -23.47
N ALA A 30 -11.63 18.43 -22.17
CA ALA A 30 -12.23 19.23 -21.11
C ALA A 30 -11.76 20.70 -21.16
N PHE A 31 -10.47 20.94 -21.38
CA PHE A 31 -9.94 22.29 -21.51
C PHE A 31 -10.49 23.04 -22.72
N ILE A 32 -10.73 22.38 -23.84
CA ILE A 32 -11.38 22.98 -25.02
C ILE A 32 -12.79 23.44 -24.66
N PHE A 33 -13.57 22.62 -23.95
CA PHE A 33 -14.92 22.97 -23.51
C PHE A 33 -14.93 24.12 -22.51
N ILE A 34 -13.99 24.15 -21.58
CA ILE A 34 -13.86 25.22 -20.59
C ILE A 34 -13.52 26.57 -21.26
N GLY A 35 -12.77 26.56 -22.36
CA GLY A 35 -12.40 27.75 -23.12
C GLY A 35 -13.50 28.32 -24.01
N GLN A 36 -14.68 27.68 -24.11
CA GLN A 36 -15.80 28.19 -24.89
C GLN A 36 -16.57 29.28 -24.13
N ASP A 37 -17.19 30.21 -24.86
CA ASP A 37 -18.01 31.25 -24.25
C ASP A 37 -19.38 30.78 -23.74
N ASP A 38 -19.79 29.55 -24.10
CA ASP A 38 -21.03 28.97 -23.64
C ASP A 38 -20.88 28.40 -22.21
N ALA A 39 -21.78 28.80 -21.33
CA ALA A 39 -21.80 28.40 -19.93
C ALA A 39 -22.05 26.88 -19.78
N VAL A 40 -22.88 26.28 -20.65
CA VAL A 40 -23.15 24.83 -20.60
C VAL A 40 -21.91 24.04 -20.99
N ALA A 41 -21.19 24.49 -22.02
CA ALA A 41 -19.93 23.86 -22.43
C ALA A 41 -18.89 23.92 -21.31
N ARG A 42 -18.75 25.05 -20.60
CA ARG A 42 -17.82 25.17 -19.45
C ARG A 42 -18.15 24.21 -18.33
N VAL A 43 -19.43 24.12 -17.95
CA VAL A 43 -19.88 23.20 -16.90
C VAL A 43 -19.57 21.74 -17.29
N LEU A 44 -19.83 21.39 -18.55
CA LEU A 44 -19.52 20.06 -19.07
C LEU A 44 -18.01 19.76 -19.02
N GLY A 45 -17.17 20.74 -19.43
CA GLY A 45 -15.72 20.62 -19.36
C GLY A 45 -15.20 20.39 -17.94
N VAL A 46 -15.72 21.13 -16.97
CA VAL A 46 -15.39 20.92 -15.54
C VAL A 46 -15.85 19.54 -15.08
N ALA A 47 -17.07 19.13 -15.41
CA ALA A 47 -17.59 17.80 -15.04
C ALA A 47 -16.71 16.66 -15.60
N MET A 48 -16.20 16.80 -16.83
CA MET A 48 -15.29 15.82 -17.43
C MET A 48 -13.96 15.65 -16.63
N LEU A 49 -13.50 16.66 -15.90
CA LEU A 49 -12.26 16.58 -15.12
C LEU A 49 -12.45 15.89 -13.76
N VAL A 50 -13.69 15.78 -13.27
CA VAL A 50 -13.96 15.21 -11.94
C VAL A 50 -13.45 13.77 -11.83
N LEU A 51 -13.75 12.91 -12.79
CA LEU A 51 -13.32 11.51 -12.77
C LEU A 51 -11.81 11.33 -12.81
N PRO A 52 -11.05 11.97 -13.73
CA PRO A 52 -9.60 11.96 -13.68
C PRO A 52 -9.02 12.49 -12.38
N ALA A 53 -9.58 13.57 -11.83
CA ALA A 53 -9.11 14.15 -10.58
C ALA A 53 -9.28 13.19 -9.39
N ILE A 54 -10.44 12.53 -9.28
CA ILE A 54 -10.69 11.50 -8.27
C ILE A 54 -9.72 10.32 -8.46
N GLY A 55 -9.51 9.88 -9.70
CA GLY A 55 -8.59 8.78 -10.02
C GLY A 55 -7.15 9.08 -9.62
N VAL A 56 -6.65 10.26 -9.94
CA VAL A 56 -5.29 10.71 -9.54
C VAL A 56 -5.18 10.84 -8.02
N TRP A 57 -6.19 11.42 -7.38
CA TRP A 57 -6.21 11.55 -5.91
C TRP A 57 -6.20 10.18 -5.23
N TRP A 58 -7.03 9.24 -5.71
CA TRP A 58 -7.07 7.87 -5.19
C TRP A 58 -5.72 7.17 -5.36
N LEU A 59 -5.14 7.23 -6.56
CA LEU A 59 -3.84 6.62 -6.86
C LEU A 59 -2.72 7.19 -5.98
N ALA A 60 -2.69 8.51 -5.80
CA ALA A 60 -1.72 9.16 -4.93
C ALA A 60 -1.89 8.74 -3.46
N HIS A 61 -3.13 8.54 -3.01
CA HIS A 61 -3.42 8.05 -1.66
C HIS A 61 -2.92 6.63 -1.46
N GLU A 62 -3.22 5.73 -2.41
CA GLU A 62 -2.78 4.33 -2.36
C GLU A 62 -1.25 4.20 -2.41
N TRP A 63 -0.61 4.98 -3.27
CA TRP A 63 0.86 4.98 -3.37
C TRP A 63 1.54 5.40 -2.07
N ARG A 64 1.01 6.40 -1.39
CA ARG A 64 1.55 6.83 -0.08
C ARG A 64 1.46 5.73 0.97
N THR A 65 0.42 4.92 0.96
CA THR A 65 0.29 3.78 1.88
C THR A 65 1.28 2.68 1.54
N GLY A 66 1.40 2.32 0.27
CA GLY A 66 2.33 1.28 -0.19
C GLY A 66 3.81 1.60 0.10
N THR A 67 4.22 2.87 -0.05
CA THR A 67 5.60 3.28 0.24
C THR A 67 5.98 3.20 1.72
N VAL A 68 5.04 3.40 2.63
CA VAL A 68 5.29 3.26 4.08
C VAL A 68 5.50 1.79 4.43
N VAL A 69 4.66 0.90 3.91
CA VAL A 69 4.79 -0.55 4.12
C VAL A 69 6.12 -1.07 3.62
N GLN A 70 6.53 -0.66 2.41
CA GLN A 70 7.82 -1.06 1.85
C GLN A 70 8.99 -0.61 2.73
N ARG A 71 8.98 0.65 3.21
CA ARG A 71 10.02 1.16 4.10
C ARG A 71 10.10 0.43 5.43
N MET A 72 8.94 0.05 6.01
CA MET A 72 8.91 -0.78 7.23
C MET A 72 9.54 -2.15 6.96
N ALA A 73 9.17 -2.79 5.84
CA ALA A 73 9.75 -4.09 5.47
C ALA A 73 11.27 -4.00 5.25
N ASP A 74 11.75 -2.99 4.50
CA ASP A 74 13.18 -2.77 4.25
C ASP A 74 13.96 -2.51 5.54
N GLU A 75 13.34 -1.86 6.54
CA GLU A 75 13.96 -1.61 7.83
C GLU A 75 14.05 -2.88 8.68
N LEU A 76 12.97 -3.67 8.73
CA LEU A 76 12.96 -4.98 9.41
C LEU A 76 13.96 -5.95 8.78
N GLU A 77 14.11 -5.93 7.45
CA GLU A 77 15.10 -6.76 6.75
C GLU A 77 16.53 -6.35 7.16
N ARG A 78 16.82 -5.04 7.20
CA ARG A 78 18.14 -4.53 7.63
C ARG A 78 18.46 -4.84 9.09
N GLU A 79 17.44 -4.90 9.96
CA GLU A 79 17.57 -5.25 11.37
C GLU A 79 17.64 -6.77 11.60
N GLY A 80 17.52 -7.58 10.55
CA GLY A 80 17.48 -9.04 10.64
C GLY A 80 16.22 -9.58 11.34
N ARG A 81 15.15 -8.80 11.37
CA ARG A 81 13.84 -9.16 11.96
C ARG A 81 12.88 -9.78 10.94
N LEU A 82 13.36 -10.04 9.74
CA LEU A 82 12.72 -10.87 8.72
C LEU A 82 13.61 -12.10 8.42
N PRO A 83 13.01 -13.28 8.13
CA PRO A 83 11.56 -13.53 8.02
C PRO A 83 10.84 -13.43 9.37
N ILE A 84 9.55 -13.13 9.30
CA ILE A 84 8.69 -12.92 10.49
C ILE A 84 8.46 -14.23 11.26
N HIS A 85 8.66 -15.38 10.60
CA HIS A 85 8.47 -16.70 11.15
C HIS A 85 9.32 -17.75 10.40
N ASP A 86 9.56 -18.86 11.05
CA ASP A 86 10.16 -20.09 10.55
C ASP A 86 9.13 -21.26 10.44
N GLY A 87 7.84 -20.91 10.38
CA GLY A 87 6.74 -21.86 10.33
C GLY A 87 6.73 -22.72 9.07
N GLU A 88 6.29 -23.96 9.18
CA GLU A 88 6.13 -24.87 8.05
C GLU A 88 5.18 -24.33 6.99
N THR A 89 5.62 -24.42 5.74
CA THR A 89 4.81 -24.03 4.58
C THR A 89 4.37 -25.27 3.79
N ASP A 90 3.19 -25.19 3.16
CA ASP A 90 2.70 -26.19 2.22
C ASP A 90 3.48 -26.12 0.87
N GLU A 91 3.19 -27.06 -0.04
CA GLU A 91 3.80 -27.11 -1.38
C GLU A 91 3.56 -25.84 -2.21
N ARG A 92 2.62 -24.98 -1.82
CA ARG A 92 2.29 -23.70 -2.48
C ARG A 92 2.92 -22.50 -1.78
N GLY A 93 3.75 -22.75 -0.75
CA GLY A 93 4.41 -21.69 0.02
C GLY A 93 3.49 -20.94 1.00
N LYS A 94 2.31 -21.52 1.33
CA LYS A 94 1.43 -21.00 2.38
C LYS A 94 1.72 -21.70 3.69
N LEU A 95 1.61 -20.96 4.81
CA LEU A 95 1.70 -21.54 6.14
C LEU A 95 0.65 -22.64 6.34
N THR A 96 1.06 -23.76 6.96
CA THR A 96 0.13 -24.78 7.43
C THR A 96 -0.80 -24.18 8.49
N GLU A 97 -1.96 -24.78 8.72
CA GLU A 97 -2.94 -24.27 9.69
C GLU A 97 -2.35 -24.20 11.11
N SER A 98 -1.59 -25.20 11.51
CA SER A 98 -0.86 -25.22 12.79
C SER A 98 0.18 -24.09 12.90
N ALA A 99 0.93 -23.85 11.82
CA ALA A 99 1.92 -22.79 11.76
C ALA A 99 1.26 -21.39 11.78
N GLN A 100 0.11 -21.22 11.14
CA GLN A 100 -0.65 -19.96 11.19
C GLN A 100 -1.05 -19.59 12.62
N VAL A 101 -1.58 -20.57 13.38
CA VAL A 101 -1.97 -20.35 14.78
C VAL A 101 -0.74 -20.00 15.63
N ALA A 102 0.36 -20.73 15.49
CA ALA A 102 1.59 -20.47 16.25
C ALA A 102 2.17 -19.09 15.94
N VAL A 103 2.25 -18.71 14.68
CA VAL A 103 2.74 -17.39 14.23
C VAL A 103 1.84 -16.26 14.76
N PHE A 104 0.52 -16.46 14.73
CA PHE A 104 -0.43 -15.49 15.26
C PHE A 104 -0.27 -15.30 16.77
N GLU A 105 -0.14 -16.36 17.53
CA GLU A 105 0.07 -16.34 18.98
C GLU A 105 1.35 -15.59 19.36
N VAL A 106 2.46 -15.85 18.65
CA VAL A 106 3.73 -15.17 18.88
C VAL A 106 3.62 -13.67 18.55
N ALA A 107 3.05 -13.33 17.38
CA ALA A 107 2.89 -11.96 16.96
C ALA A 107 1.97 -11.17 17.91
N ARG A 108 0.89 -11.79 18.39
CA ARG A 108 -0.02 -11.17 19.35
C ARG A 108 0.66 -10.88 20.68
N ARG A 109 1.44 -11.82 21.22
CA ARG A 109 2.21 -11.57 22.46
C ARG A 109 3.16 -10.41 22.33
N HIS A 110 3.85 -10.27 21.19
CA HIS A 110 4.72 -9.12 20.96
C HIS A 110 3.97 -7.79 21.01
N VAL A 111 2.74 -7.73 20.48
CA VAL A 111 1.90 -6.52 20.59
C VAL A 111 1.43 -6.29 22.02
N ASP A 112 1.07 -7.33 22.76
CA ASP A 112 0.63 -7.22 24.15
C ASP A 112 1.81 -6.71 25.05
N ASP A 113 3.04 -7.15 24.77
CA ASP A 113 4.24 -6.74 25.48
C ASP A 113 4.73 -5.33 25.07
N GLN A 114 4.59 -4.97 23.79
CA GLN A 114 5.10 -3.72 23.22
C GLN A 114 4.06 -3.07 22.30
N PRO A 115 2.98 -2.50 22.87
CA PRO A 115 1.86 -1.96 22.06
C PRO A 115 2.23 -0.74 21.21
N ASP A 116 3.32 -0.04 21.54
CA ASP A 116 3.80 1.13 20.81
C ASP A 116 4.90 0.79 19.77
N ASP A 117 5.34 -0.47 19.69
CA ASP A 117 6.30 -0.90 18.67
C ASP A 117 5.60 -1.16 17.33
N TRP A 118 5.94 -0.34 16.35
CA TRP A 118 5.43 -0.48 14.99
C TRP A 118 5.75 -1.84 14.35
N ALA A 119 6.89 -2.45 14.71
CA ALA A 119 7.32 -3.73 14.20
C ALA A 119 6.44 -4.88 14.72
N ALA A 120 6.03 -4.84 15.99
CA ALA A 120 5.10 -5.80 16.55
C ALA A 120 3.77 -5.80 15.79
N TRP A 121 3.23 -4.61 15.49
CA TRP A 121 2.01 -4.45 14.69
C TRP A 121 2.18 -4.88 13.22
N PHE A 122 3.36 -4.69 12.65
CA PHE A 122 3.67 -5.19 11.31
C PHE A 122 3.64 -6.72 11.27
N HIS A 123 4.21 -7.40 12.28
CA HIS A 123 4.18 -8.86 12.40
C HIS A 123 2.76 -9.40 12.59
N VAL A 124 1.93 -8.75 13.41
CA VAL A 124 0.51 -9.11 13.57
C VAL A 124 -0.25 -8.94 12.27
N ALA A 125 0.02 -7.89 11.51
CA ALA A 125 -0.62 -7.70 10.21
C ALA A 125 -0.32 -8.84 9.24
N TYR A 126 0.92 -9.30 9.22
CA TYR A 126 1.32 -10.47 8.43
C TYR A 126 0.62 -11.77 8.90
N ALA A 127 0.52 -11.97 10.22
CA ALA A 127 -0.16 -13.14 10.79
C ALA A 127 -1.65 -13.16 10.41
N TYR A 128 -2.33 -12.01 10.41
CA TYR A 128 -3.72 -11.88 9.92
C TYR A 128 -3.82 -12.15 8.42
N GLU A 129 -2.86 -11.70 7.62
CA GLU A 129 -2.84 -11.98 6.18
C GLU A 129 -2.68 -13.48 5.90
N ALA A 130 -1.78 -14.14 6.62
CA ALA A 130 -1.54 -15.57 6.53
C ALA A 130 -2.78 -16.41 6.91
N SER A 131 -3.57 -15.95 7.89
CA SER A 131 -4.85 -16.57 8.28
C SER A 131 -6.03 -16.19 7.36
N GLY A 132 -5.82 -15.31 6.37
CA GLY A 132 -6.85 -14.90 5.42
C GLY A 132 -7.72 -13.72 5.89
N ASP A 133 -7.54 -13.20 7.10
CA ASP A 133 -8.25 -12.01 7.60
C ASP A 133 -7.60 -10.71 7.06
N ARG A 134 -7.90 -10.44 5.79
CA ARG A 134 -7.40 -9.24 5.10
C ARG A 134 -7.90 -7.92 5.70
N ALA A 135 -9.03 -7.94 6.41
CA ALA A 135 -9.57 -6.73 7.03
C ALA A 135 -8.73 -6.32 8.23
N MET A 136 -8.44 -7.27 9.13
CA MET A 136 -7.58 -7.05 10.28
C MET A 136 -6.13 -6.83 9.88
N ALA A 137 -5.61 -7.55 8.87
CA ALA A 137 -4.28 -7.31 8.32
C ALA A 137 -4.10 -5.84 7.89
N ARG A 138 -5.03 -5.30 7.09
CA ARG A 138 -4.98 -3.89 6.67
C ARG A 138 -5.12 -2.91 7.83
N LYS A 139 -5.94 -3.23 8.83
CA LYS A 139 -6.11 -2.38 10.02
C LYS A 139 -4.82 -2.33 10.83
N SER A 140 -4.22 -3.47 11.12
CA SER A 140 -2.95 -3.58 11.86
C SER A 140 -1.80 -2.91 11.10
N LEU A 141 -1.74 -3.07 9.78
CA LEU A 141 -0.71 -2.46 8.93
C LEU A 141 -0.82 -0.92 8.90
N ARG A 142 -2.03 -0.37 8.89
CA ARG A 142 -2.23 1.08 9.02
C ARG A 142 -1.74 1.59 10.37
N HIS A 143 -2.08 0.88 11.45
CA HIS A 143 -1.65 1.25 12.79
C HIS A 143 -0.12 1.18 12.93
N ALA A 144 0.52 0.12 12.42
CA ALA A 144 1.98 0.03 12.33
C ALA A 144 2.58 1.22 11.57
N GLY A 145 1.98 1.62 10.46
CA GLY A 145 2.41 2.77 9.67
C GLY A 145 2.27 4.11 10.41
N ASP A 146 1.27 4.27 11.27
CA ASP A 146 1.10 5.46 12.10
C ASP A 146 2.20 5.54 13.17
N LEU A 147 2.44 4.44 13.90
CA LEU A 147 3.50 4.33 14.89
C LEU A 147 4.89 4.54 14.28
N TYR A 148 5.15 3.94 13.12
CA TYR A 148 6.41 4.13 12.37
C TYR A 148 6.66 5.59 12.04
N ARG A 149 5.63 6.31 11.56
CA ARG A 149 5.74 7.75 11.26
C ARG A 149 6.00 8.57 12.51
N GLN A 150 5.37 8.22 13.63
CA GLN A 150 5.60 8.88 14.92
C GLN A 150 7.03 8.65 15.41
N ALA A 151 7.52 7.40 15.37
CA ALA A 151 8.89 7.07 15.77
C ALA A 151 9.94 7.83 14.93
N LYS A 152 9.75 7.90 13.60
CA LYS A 152 10.65 8.63 12.71
C LYS A 152 10.62 10.16 12.92
N ARG A 153 9.46 10.71 13.29
CA ARG A 153 9.35 12.14 13.66
C ARG A 153 10.07 12.42 14.98
N ALA A 154 9.86 11.58 15.99
CA ALA A 154 10.53 11.70 17.29
C ALA A 154 12.06 11.66 17.14
N ALA A 155 12.58 10.67 16.39
CA ALA A 155 14.01 10.55 16.13
C ALA A 155 14.61 11.78 15.43
N ARG A 156 13.86 12.39 14.50
CA ARG A 156 14.32 13.61 13.78
C ARG A 156 14.33 14.86 14.66
N ASN A 157 13.48 14.92 15.69
CA ASN A 157 13.40 16.07 16.57
C ASN A 157 14.47 16.05 17.68
N VAL A 158 15.15 14.91 17.86
CA VAL A 158 16.23 14.72 18.88
C VAL A 158 17.63 14.85 18.24
N ALA A 159 17.72 14.74 16.91
CA ALA A 159 18.97 14.89 16.15
C ALA A 159 19.20 16.33 15.69
#